data_0e1ca1de71b541a297d6b6c53b6786c9
#
_entry.id   0e1ca1de71b541a297d6b6c53b6786c9
#
_cell.length_a   1.000
_cell.length_b   1.000
_cell.length_c   1.000
_cell.angle_alpha   90.00
_cell.angle_beta   90.00
_cell.angle_gamma   90.00
#
_symmetry.space_group_name_H-M   'P 1'
#
loop_
_entity.id
_entity.type
_entity.pdbx_description
1 polymer ?
#
loop_
_entity_poly.entity_id
_entity_poly.type
_entity_poly.pdbx_seq_one_letter_code
_entity_poly.pdbx_strand_id
1 'polypeptide(L)'
;FRRCREHLVDGGWLAFDFLAGRVEPGESMPSLALQGIHPFTEEVLVGVVQVKGLAHDLRLLNQINYTLPKGGGSARITVCASREAVVEPERMVELVDEAGLAVEGVFGSAALETYEGGEECLIVARRRP
;
A
#
# COMPACT_ATOMS: atom_id res chain seq x y z
N PHE A 1 0.45 9.94 -12.72
CA PHE A 1 0.05 9.10 -13.88
C PHE A 1 0.51 9.66 -15.22
N ARG A 2 0.55 10.98 -15.45
CA ARG A 2 1.03 11.55 -16.73
C ARG A 2 2.45 11.07 -17.08
N ARG A 3 3.39 11.09 -16.11
CA ARG A 3 4.74 10.56 -16.33
C ARG A 3 4.75 9.06 -16.61
N CYS A 4 3.91 8.27 -15.93
CA CYS A 4 3.79 6.84 -16.25
C CYS A 4 3.36 6.64 -17.70
N ARG A 5 2.35 7.41 -18.17
CA ARG A 5 1.89 7.37 -19.56
C ARG A 5 3.01 7.70 -20.57
N GLU A 6 3.86 8.70 -20.26
CA GLU A 6 4.98 9.10 -21.13
C GLU A 6 6.03 7.98 -21.32
N HIS A 7 6.19 7.11 -20.32
CA HIS A 7 7.12 5.99 -20.35
C HIS A 7 6.54 4.69 -20.93
N LEU A 8 5.24 4.63 -21.12
CA LEU A 8 4.60 3.47 -21.73
C LEU A 8 4.62 3.60 -23.27
N VAL A 9 4.81 2.50 -23.97
CA VAL A 9 4.54 2.40 -25.42
C VAL A 9 3.03 2.45 -25.67
N ASP A 10 2.61 2.74 -26.89
CA ASP A 10 1.19 2.70 -27.26
C ASP A 10 0.61 1.31 -27.00
N GLY A 11 -0.51 1.25 -26.29
CA GLY A 11 -1.09 0.01 -25.82
C GLY A 11 -0.36 -0.66 -24.64
N GLY A 12 0.68 -0.03 -24.08
CA GLY A 12 1.41 -0.51 -22.90
C GLY A 12 0.54 -0.49 -21.64
N TRP A 13 0.86 -1.36 -20.69
CA TRP A 13 0.10 -1.59 -19.48
C TRP A 13 0.74 -0.93 -18.26
N LEU A 14 -0.11 -0.42 -17.37
CA LEU A 14 0.22 0.05 -16.02
C LEU A 14 -0.62 -0.74 -15.02
N ALA A 15 0.03 -1.34 -14.04
CA ALA A 15 -0.65 -1.93 -12.88
C ALA A 15 -0.05 -1.34 -11.61
N PHE A 16 -0.89 -0.97 -10.66
CA PHE A 16 -0.46 -0.43 -9.36
C PHE A 16 -1.54 -0.67 -8.31
N ASP A 17 -1.12 -0.81 -7.07
CA ASP A 17 -1.96 -0.89 -5.89
C ASP A 17 -1.96 0.43 -5.13
N PHE A 18 -2.99 0.65 -4.32
CA PHE A 18 -3.13 1.82 -3.46
C PHE A 18 -4.06 1.52 -2.28
N LEU A 19 -3.97 2.35 -1.26
CA LEU A 19 -4.89 2.30 -0.13
C LEU A 19 -6.22 2.92 -0.53
N ALA A 20 -7.25 2.09 -0.55
CA ALA A 20 -8.59 2.46 -0.99
C ALA A 20 -9.51 2.83 0.17
N GLY A 21 -10.48 3.70 -0.11
CA GLY A 21 -11.56 4.06 0.83
C GLY A 21 -11.34 5.39 1.53
N ARG A 22 -11.79 5.46 2.78
CA ARG A 22 -11.71 6.65 3.64
C ARG A 22 -11.03 6.35 4.96
N VAL A 23 -10.37 7.34 5.50
CA VAL A 23 -9.75 7.25 6.82
C VAL A 23 -10.80 7.56 7.89
N GLU A 24 -11.01 6.62 8.82
CA GLU A 24 -11.79 6.88 10.01
C GLU A 24 -11.00 7.75 10.98
N PRO A 25 -11.64 8.76 11.59
CA PRO A 25 -11.00 9.56 12.63
C PRO A 25 -10.59 8.70 13.83
N GLY A 26 -9.43 8.98 14.37
CA GLY A 26 -8.97 8.32 15.59
C GLY A 26 -7.61 7.66 15.44
N GLU A 27 -7.26 6.89 16.46
CA GLU A 27 -5.99 6.21 16.57
C GLU A 27 -6.25 4.73 16.87
N SER A 28 -5.69 3.83 16.06
CA SER A 28 -5.84 2.41 16.29
C SER A 28 -5.02 1.94 17.49
N MET A 29 -5.43 0.82 18.09
CA MET A 29 -4.53 0.12 19.00
C MET A 29 -3.34 -0.44 18.22
N PRO A 30 -2.13 -0.47 18.79
CA PRO A 30 -1.00 -1.14 18.18
C PRO A 30 -1.33 -2.60 17.86
N SER A 31 -1.00 -3.03 16.66
CA SER A 31 -1.25 -4.40 16.19
C SER A 31 0.00 -5.02 15.57
N LEU A 32 0.08 -6.35 15.62
CA LEU A 32 1.15 -7.11 15.00
C LEU A 32 0.93 -7.11 13.47
N ALA A 33 1.87 -6.52 12.72
CA ALA A 33 1.81 -6.47 11.27
C ALA A 33 2.75 -7.46 10.58
N LEU A 34 3.85 -7.82 11.24
CA LEU A 34 4.84 -8.74 10.70
C LEU A 34 5.36 -9.65 11.81
N GLN A 35 5.40 -10.94 11.53
CA GLN A 35 6.10 -11.92 12.34
C GLN A 35 6.71 -12.97 11.42
N GLY A 36 8.00 -13.22 11.56
CA GLY A 36 8.68 -14.21 10.73
C GLY A 36 10.14 -14.38 11.07
N ILE A 37 10.78 -15.23 10.29
CA ILE A 37 12.23 -15.49 10.36
C ILE A 37 12.84 -15.07 9.03
N HIS A 38 13.87 -14.24 9.09
CA HIS A 38 14.59 -13.82 7.89
C HIS A 38 15.28 -15.04 7.22
N PRO A 39 15.02 -15.31 5.92
CA PRO A 39 15.39 -16.59 5.31
C PRO A 39 16.90 -16.84 5.22
N PHE A 40 17.72 -15.78 5.26
CA PHE A 40 19.17 -15.90 5.14
C PHE A 40 19.92 -15.70 6.45
N THR A 41 19.45 -14.78 7.30
CA THR A 41 20.14 -14.47 8.58
C THR A 41 19.56 -15.25 9.76
N GLU A 42 18.39 -15.85 9.58
CA GLU A 42 17.62 -16.55 10.61
C GLU A 42 17.27 -15.68 11.82
N GLU A 43 17.35 -14.36 11.67
CA GLU A 43 16.89 -13.40 12.66
C GLU A 43 15.36 -13.43 12.75
N VAL A 44 14.83 -13.33 13.96
CA VAL A 44 13.39 -13.20 14.17
C VAL A 44 13.00 -11.74 13.93
N LEU A 45 12.00 -11.54 13.10
CA LEU A 45 11.45 -10.24 12.74
C LEU A 45 10.05 -10.09 13.34
N VAL A 46 9.83 -8.99 14.05
CA VAL A 46 8.52 -8.63 14.61
C VAL A 46 8.23 -7.18 14.29
N GLY A 47 7.14 -6.92 13.59
CA GLY A 47 6.67 -5.58 13.24
C GLY A 47 5.36 -5.26 13.95
N VAL A 48 5.31 -4.13 14.63
CA VAL A 48 4.09 -3.59 15.25
C VAL A 48 3.73 -2.29 14.57
N VAL A 49 2.47 -2.14 14.20
CA VAL A 49 1.95 -0.94 13.56
C VAL A 49 0.84 -0.30 14.38
N GLN A 50 0.74 1.01 14.26
CA GLN A 50 -0.35 1.82 14.77
C GLN A 50 -0.74 2.83 13.70
N VAL A 51 -2.03 2.97 13.45
CA VAL A 51 -2.57 3.89 12.45
C VAL A 51 -3.30 5.02 13.17
N LYS A 52 -3.08 6.26 12.72
CA LYS A 52 -3.79 7.45 13.18
C LYS A 52 -4.38 8.20 11.99
N GLY A 53 -5.68 8.38 11.99
CA GLY A 53 -6.38 9.23 11.02
C GLY A 53 -6.02 10.70 11.24
N LEU A 54 -5.53 11.37 10.20
CA LEU A 54 -5.20 12.80 10.19
C LEU A 54 -6.26 13.62 9.48
N ALA A 55 -6.82 13.08 8.39
CA ALA A 55 -7.89 13.65 7.59
C ALA A 55 -8.65 12.49 6.92
N HIS A 56 -9.75 12.79 6.22
CA HIS A 56 -10.54 11.77 5.52
C HIS A 56 -9.78 11.00 4.43
N ASP A 57 -8.69 11.56 3.93
CA ASP A 57 -7.85 11.04 2.85
C ASP A 57 -6.38 10.87 3.26
N LEU A 58 -6.06 11.04 4.55
CA LEU A 58 -4.69 11.01 5.05
C LEU A 58 -4.60 10.29 6.38
N ARG A 59 -3.70 9.31 6.47
CA ARG A 59 -3.36 8.62 7.71
C ARG A 59 -1.86 8.68 8.01
N LEU A 60 -1.51 8.59 9.28
CA LEU A 60 -0.16 8.36 9.76
C LEU A 60 -0.03 6.88 10.14
N LEU A 61 0.94 6.20 9.58
CA LEU A 61 1.36 4.86 9.98
C LEU A 61 2.62 4.98 10.82
N ASN A 62 2.55 4.58 12.08
CA ASN A 62 3.71 4.39 12.95
C ASN A 62 4.07 2.90 12.97
N GLN A 63 5.33 2.57 12.73
CA GLN A 63 5.82 1.20 12.71
C GLN A 63 7.06 1.04 13.55
N ILE A 64 7.08 0.00 14.38
CA ILE A 64 8.24 -0.41 15.17
C ILE A 64 8.61 -1.83 14.72
N ASN A 65 9.84 -1.99 14.24
CA ASN A 65 10.37 -3.29 13.85
C ASN A 65 11.45 -3.72 14.83
N TYR A 66 11.30 -4.93 15.34
CA TYR A 66 12.26 -5.62 16.19
C TYR A 66 12.96 -6.70 15.37
N THR A 67 14.28 -6.69 15.39
CA THR A 67 15.12 -7.76 14.82
C THR A 67 15.90 -8.41 15.95
N LEU A 68 15.66 -9.71 16.18
CA LEU A 68 16.25 -10.49 17.25
C LEU A 68 17.29 -11.43 16.63
N PRO A 69 18.59 -11.34 17.03
CA PRO A 69 19.63 -12.21 16.49
C PRO A 69 19.37 -13.69 16.81
N LYS A 70 19.70 -14.60 15.89
CA LYS A 70 19.56 -16.06 16.05
C LYS A 70 20.25 -16.60 17.32
N GLY A 71 21.41 -16.10 17.66
CA GLY A 71 22.21 -16.57 18.79
C GLY A 71 21.90 -15.90 20.13
N GLY A 72 20.83 -15.11 20.24
CA GLY A 72 20.58 -14.25 21.38
C GLY A 72 21.37 -12.94 21.30
N GLY A 73 21.18 -12.06 22.29
CA GLY A 73 21.80 -10.74 22.31
C GLY A 73 20.77 -9.61 22.29
N SER A 74 21.25 -8.38 22.05
CA SER A 74 20.37 -7.21 22.05
C SER A 74 19.54 -7.13 20.76
N ALA A 75 18.24 -6.88 20.90
CA ALA A 75 17.37 -6.58 19.78
C ALA A 75 17.79 -5.27 19.08
N ARG A 76 17.74 -5.27 17.76
CA ARG A 76 17.79 -4.05 16.97
C ARG A 76 16.37 -3.54 16.78
N ILE A 77 16.14 -2.28 17.07
CA ILE A 77 14.83 -1.63 16.94
C ILE A 77 14.92 -0.56 15.88
N THR A 78 14.00 -0.62 14.93
CA THR A 78 13.82 0.43 13.92
C THR A 78 12.43 1.02 14.07
N VAL A 79 12.37 2.35 14.19
CA VAL A 79 11.10 3.09 14.26
C VAL A 79 10.99 3.92 13.00
N CYS A 80 9.84 3.82 12.33
CA CYS A 80 9.51 4.64 11.19
C CYS A 80 8.07 5.15 11.28
N ALA A 81 7.84 6.28 10.63
CA ALA A 81 6.52 6.84 10.46
C ALA A 81 6.35 7.28 9.02
N SER A 82 5.22 6.96 8.42
CA SER A 82 4.85 7.38 7.07
C SER A 82 3.49 8.06 7.06
N ARG A 83 3.35 9.06 6.20
CA ARG A 83 2.04 9.60 5.86
C ARG A 83 1.56 8.90 4.61
N GLU A 84 0.37 8.36 4.67
CA GLU A 84 -0.21 7.57 3.60
C GLU A 84 -1.51 8.23 3.14
N ALA A 85 -1.60 8.50 1.84
CA ALA A 85 -2.85 8.92 1.23
C ALA A 85 -3.77 7.72 1.06
N VAL A 86 -5.05 7.92 1.36
CA VAL A 86 -6.12 6.96 1.13
C VAL A 86 -7.05 7.57 0.11
N VAL A 87 -7.40 6.85 -0.94
CA VAL A 87 -8.13 7.40 -2.08
C VAL A 87 -9.34 6.53 -2.38
N GLU A 88 -10.49 7.16 -2.61
CA GLU A 88 -11.68 6.46 -3.10
C GLU A 88 -11.36 5.82 -4.47
N PRO A 89 -11.73 4.56 -4.72
CA PRO A 89 -11.45 3.88 -5.98
C PRO A 89 -11.95 4.64 -7.21
N GLU A 90 -13.14 5.22 -7.12
CA GLU A 90 -13.73 6.02 -8.19
C GLU A 90 -12.87 7.24 -8.52
N ARG A 91 -12.37 7.93 -7.49
CA ARG A 91 -11.46 9.07 -7.68
C ARG A 91 -10.14 8.66 -8.29
N MET A 92 -9.62 7.49 -7.93
CA MET A 92 -8.40 6.95 -8.53
C MET A 92 -8.60 6.61 -10.01
N VAL A 93 -9.74 6.01 -10.36
CA VAL A 93 -10.12 5.75 -11.77
C VAL A 93 -10.17 7.04 -12.58
N GLU A 94 -10.80 8.10 -12.06
CA GLU A 94 -10.84 9.42 -12.70
C GLU A 94 -9.42 9.97 -12.95
N LEU A 95 -8.54 9.92 -11.95
CA LEU A 95 -7.15 10.42 -12.06
C LEU A 95 -6.35 9.66 -13.13
N VAL A 96 -6.59 8.37 -13.28
CA VAL A 96 -5.98 7.53 -14.31
C VAL A 96 -6.50 7.92 -15.70
N ASP A 97 -7.81 8.10 -15.83
CA ASP A 97 -8.46 8.51 -17.07
C ASP A 97 -8.04 9.92 -17.51
N GLU A 98 -8.02 10.89 -16.59
CA GLU A 98 -7.52 12.25 -16.82
C GLU A 98 -6.06 12.28 -17.30
N ALA A 99 -5.28 11.28 -16.96
CA ALA A 99 -3.89 11.12 -17.44
C ALA A 99 -3.79 10.51 -18.83
N GLY A 100 -4.92 10.11 -19.45
CA GLY A 100 -4.98 9.52 -20.79
C GLY A 100 -4.66 8.02 -20.82
N LEU A 101 -4.90 7.34 -19.69
CA LEU A 101 -4.86 5.88 -19.57
C LEU A 101 -6.29 5.35 -19.55
N ALA A 102 -6.55 4.21 -20.17
CA ALA A 102 -7.84 3.52 -20.09
C ALA A 102 -7.80 2.50 -18.96
N VAL A 103 -8.69 2.62 -17.99
CA VAL A 103 -8.82 1.61 -16.92
C VAL A 103 -9.47 0.36 -17.50
N GLU A 104 -8.79 -0.76 -17.40
CA GLU A 104 -9.24 -2.08 -17.88
C GLU A 104 -9.85 -2.91 -16.75
N GLY A 105 -9.47 -2.64 -15.50
CA GLY A 105 -10.03 -3.32 -14.34
C GLY A 105 -9.62 -2.73 -13.01
N VAL A 106 -10.49 -2.95 -12.02
CA VAL A 106 -10.31 -2.59 -10.61
C VAL A 106 -10.46 -3.87 -9.80
N PHE A 107 -9.44 -4.24 -9.07
CA PHE A 107 -9.33 -5.55 -8.41
C PHE A 107 -9.02 -5.38 -6.92
N GLY A 108 -9.46 -6.35 -6.11
CA GLY A 108 -9.21 -6.38 -4.67
C GLY A 108 -7.88 -7.03 -4.28
N SER A 109 -7.22 -7.72 -5.24
CA SER A 109 -5.95 -8.39 -4.98
C SER A 109 -5.15 -8.62 -6.26
N ALA A 110 -3.90 -9.08 -6.11
CA ALA A 110 -3.06 -9.52 -7.22
C ALA A 110 -3.58 -10.80 -7.92
N ALA A 111 -4.55 -11.49 -7.34
CA ALA A 111 -5.26 -12.61 -8.00
C ALA A 111 -6.32 -12.15 -9.01
N LEU A 112 -6.48 -10.82 -9.18
CA LEU A 112 -7.41 -10.18 -10.08
C LEU A 112 -8.89 -10.49 -9.78
N GLU A 113 -9.21 -10.67 -8.52
CA GLU A 113 -10.58 -10.75 -8.03
C GLU A 113 -11.23 -9.36 -8.10
N THR A 114 -12.48 -9.31 -8.47
CA THR A 114 -13.21 -8.03 -8.53
C THR A 114 -13.15 -7.31 -7.18
N TYR A 115 -12.88 -6.00 -7.20
CA TYR A 115 -12.89 -5.21 -5.98
C TYR A 115 -14.32 -5.12 -5.41
N GLU A 116 -14.51 -5.64 -4.21
CA GLU A 116 -15.78 -5.61 -3.48
C GLU A 116 -15.72 -4.74 -2.20
N GLY A 117 -14.64 -3.97 -2.05
CA GLY A 117 -14.36 -3.18 -0.87
C GLY A 117 -13.08 -3.66 -0.14
N GLY A 118 -12.63 -2.88 0.83
CA GLY A 118 -11.40 -3.15 1.59
C GLY A 118 -10.37 -2.04 1.44
N GLU A 119 -9.24 -2.18 2.15
CA GLU A 119 -8.19 -1.17 2.17
C GLU A 119 -7.21 -1.28 0.99
N GLU A 120 -7.14 -2.41 0.32
CA GLU A 120 -6.24 -2.64 -0.83
C GLU A 120 -7.06 -2.66 -2.12
N CYS A 121 -6.60 -1.91 -3.10
CA CYS A 121 -7.21 -1.86 -4.42
C CYS A 121 -6.10 -1.84 -5.48
N LEU A 122 -6.22 -2.70 -6.49
CA LEU A 122 -5.33 -2.78 -7.64
C LEU A 122 -6.04 -2.24 -8.88
N ILE A 123 -5.42 -1.32 -9.58
CA ILE A 123 -5.88 -0.86 -10.88
C ILE A 123 -4.94 -1.36 -11.97
N VAL A 124 -5.56 -1.89 -13.03
CA VAL A 124 -4.89 -2.21 -14.28
C VAL A 124 -5.41 -1.25 -15.35
N ALA A 125 -4.50 -0.54 -15.99
CA ALA A 125 -4.82 0.45 -17.01
C ALA A 125 -3.93 0.30 -18.24
N ARG A 126 -4.37 0.80 -19.36
CA ARG A 126 -3.69 0.72 -20.65
C ARG A 126 -3.49 2.10 -21.24
N ARG A 127 -2.32 2.37 -21.82
CA ARG A 127 -2.11 3.59 -22.61
C ARG A 127 -2.99 3.56 -23.85
N ARG A 128 -3.81 4.61 -24.01
CA ARG A 128 -4.56 4.84 -25.26
C ARG A 128 -3.59 5.17 -26.40
N PRO A 129 -3.87 4.72 -27.60
CA PRO A 129 -3.08 5.06 -28.79
C PRO A 129 -2.94 6.56 -28.99
#